data_a277ee36703030f7e9c86ef2e526855e
#
_entry.id   a277ee36703030f7e9c86ef2e526855e
#
_cell.length_a   1.000
_cell.length_b   1.000
_cell.length_c   1.000
_cell.angle_alpha   90.00
_cell.angle_beta   90.00
_cell.angle_gamma   90.00
#
_symmetry.space_group_name_H-M   'P 1'
#
loop_
_entity.id
_entity.type
_entity.pdbx_description
1 polymer ?
#
loop_
_entity_poly.entity_id
_entity_poly.type
_entity_poly.pdbx_seq_one_letter_code
_entity_poly.pdbx_strand_id
1 'polypeptide(L)'
;MAAGSAFYYTASAFVLYFFSCYITTYMQLKGRTKKTFLLSVTAACGAQIGFALLSPFTGSFFYVTDEGYQRGPLFFISQLIPLFCYLLFTFQVIHNRRKLKRREVVFFLLYIFVPLAEEMAQMFTRGIAVVNAGVTLALIFILVNIQFEYEVALGEREKKLARQQTDIMLSQIQPHFLYNCLGTIYHLCETDPDAARSSIRRFSDFLRGNMDSLKAREPIPFEKELNHVMNFLYLEQQRFGERLRIVCEIGTTDFLILPLTLQPLVENAVQHGILNKKEGGMVIIRTEETKEEAVVTIADDGVGVEHVKEIPSLGDHAHIGISNVRNRLKEMVYGSLEMESSSQGTVVTIRIPR
;
A
#
# COMPACT_ATOMS: atom_id res chain seq x y z
N MET A 1 53.59 2.00 3.41
CA MET A 1 53.24 0.70 4.01
C MET A 1 52.62 0.87 5.42
N ALA A 2 53.25 1.53 6.37
CA ALA A 2 52.75 1.68 7.74
C ALA A 2 51.33 2.29 7.82
N ALA A 3 51.06 3.36 7.06
CA ALA A 3 49.70 3.96 6.99
C ALA A 3 48.65 2.98 6.43
N GLY A 4 48.99 2.14 5.46
CA GLY A 4 48.09 1.11 4.92
C GLY A 4 47.73 0.04 5.93
N SER A 5 48.72 -0.42 6.73
CA SER A 5 48.49 -1.41 7.80
C SER A 5 47.63 -0.82 8.94
N ALA A 6 47.87 0.42 9.34
CA ALA A 6 47.05 1.11 10.34
C ALA A 6 45.60 1.27 9.84
N PHE A 7 45.43 1.65 8.58
CA PHE A 7 44.11 1.75 7.93
C PHE A 7 43.40 0.41 7.91
N TYR A 8 44.10 -0.68 7.60
CA TYR A 8 43.52 -2.03 7.59
C TYR A 8 42.91 -2.43 8.95
N TYR A 9 43.69 -2.32 10.04
CA TYR A 9 43.18 -2.65 11.38
C TYR A 9 42.03 -1.74 11.85
N THR A 10 42.09 -0.46 11.46
CA THR A 10 41.03 0.51 11.75
C THR A 10 39.77 0.19 10.98
N ALA A 11 39.87 -0.11 9.69
CA ALA A 11 38.75 -0.48 8.86
C ALA A 11 38.03 -1.78 9.36
N SER A 12 38.81 -2.79 9.78
CA SER A 12 38.29 -4.02 10.33
C SER A 12 37.47 -3.78 11.63
N ALA A 13 37.94 -2.87 12.49
CA ALA A 13 37.19 -2.49 13.70
C ALA A 13 35.87 -1.79 13.37
N PHE A 14 35.82 -0.95 12.35
CA PHE A 14 34.56 -0.33 11.89
C PHE A 14 33.58 -1.38 11.35
N VAL A 15 34.04 -2.37 10.59
CA VAL A 15 33.20 -3.46 10.10
C VAL A 15 32.54 -4.21 11.26
N LEU A 16 33.30 -4.57 12.29
CA LEU A 16 32.77 -5.21 13.50
C LEU A 16 31.74 -4.34 14.24
N TYR A 17 32.02 -3.05 14.36
CA TYR A 17 31.10 -2.11 14.99
C TYR A 17 29.78 -1.99 14.22
N PHE A 18 29.84 -1.74 12.90
CA PHE A 18 28.62 -1.65 12.08
C PHE A 18 27.82 -2.94 12.05
N PHE A 19 28.50 -4.08 12.04
CA PHE A 19 27.81 -5.36 12.17
C PHE A 19 27.10 -5.54 13.51
N SER A 20 27.70 -5.06 14.61
CA SER A 20 27.02 -5.06 15.91
C SER A 20 25.76 -4.20 15.92
N CYS A 21 25.81 -3.03 15.26
CA CYS A 21 24.65 -2.19 15.05
C CYS A 21 23.56 -2.89 14.22
N TYR A 22 23.97 -3.58 13.14
CA TYR A 22 23.07 -4.37 12.32
C TYR A 22 22.38 -5.49 13.11
N ILE A 23 23.14 -6.31 13.85
CA ILE A 23 22.59 -7.38 14.73
C ILE A 23 21.57 -6.80 15.73
N THR A 24 21.92 -5.69 16.41
CA THR A 24 21.02 -5.07 17.40
C THR A 24 19.73 -4.60 16.80
N THR A 25 19.77 -4.03 15.59
CA THR A 25 18.59 -3.52 14.89
C THR A 25 17.74 -4.67 14.36
N TYR A 26 18.37 -5.62 13.69
CA TYR A 26 17.69 -6.79 13.11
C TYR A 26 16.99 -7.66 14.16
N MET A 27 17.68 -7.96 15.25
CA MET A 27 17.13 -8.76 16.36
C MET A 27 16.25 -7.96 17.31
N GLN A 28 16.06 -6.65 17.06
CA GLN A 28 15.29 -5.74 17.88
C GLN A 28 15.67 -5.82 19.37
N LEU A 29 16.98 -5.87 19.66
CA LEU A 29 17.46 -5.92 21.03
C LEU A 29 17.07 -4.64 21.79
N LYS A 30 16.57 -4.80 23.03
CA LYS A 30 16.06 -3.68 23.85
C LYS A 30 16.73 -3.64 25.23
N GLY A 31 16.65 -2.48 25.85
CA GLY A 31 17.03 -2.28 27.25
C GLY A 31 18.50 -2.53 27.55
N ARG A 32 18.76 -3.18 28.69
CA ARG A 32 20.12 -3.42 29.21
C ARG A 32 20.96 -4.31 28.30
N THR A 33 20.36 -5.32 27.68
CA THR A 33 21.06 -6.24 26.77
C THR A 33 21.66 -5.51 25.56
N LYS A 34 20.88 -4.62 24.92
CA LYS A 34 21.37 -3.78 23.81
C LYS A 34 22.54 -2.91 24.24
N LYS A 35 22.37 -2.20 25.39
CA LYS A 35 23.39 -1.27 25.90
C LYS A 35 24.70 -2.00 26.23
N THR A 36 24.63 -3.12 26.96
CA THR A 36 25.82 -3.91 27.33
C THR A 36 26.52 -4.48 26.11
N PHE A 37 25.78 -5.08 25.17
CA PHE A 37 26.37 -5.62 23.95
C PHE A 37 27.09 -4.56 23.10
N LEU A 38 26.44 -3.45 22.80
CA LEU A 38 27.05 -2.37 22.02
C LEU A 38 28.26 -1.76 22.75
N LEU A 39 28.16 -1.56 24.06
CA LEU A 39 29.27 -1.01 24.83
C LEU A 39 30.48 -1.93 24.82
N SER A 40 30.30 -3.26 24.97
CA SER A 40 31.40 -4.22 24.90
C SER A 40 32.10 -4.23 23.55
N VAL A 41 31.33 -4.23 22.46
CA VAL A 41 31.90 -4.19 21.09
C VAL A 41 32.59 -2.84 20.82
N THR A 42 31.95 -1.71 21.21
CA THR A 42 32.53 -0.39 21.04
C THR A 42 33.86 -0.22 21.80
N ALA A 43 33.93 -0.73 23.03
CA ALA A 43 35.15 -0.69 23.81
C ALA A 43 36.27 -1.54 23.15
N ALA A 44 35.93 -2.75 22.68
CA ALA A 44 36.88 -3.62 21.98
C ALA A 44 37.40 -2.99 20.68
N CYS A 45 36.49 -2.46 19.85
CA CYS A 45 36.84 -1.77 18.61
C CYS A 45 37.68 -0.50 18.88
N GLY A 46 37.30 0.27 19.91
CA GLY A 46 38.08 1.47 20.32
C GLY A 46 39.52 1.15 20.73
N ALA A 47 39.67 0.05 21.50
CA ALA A 47 41.02 -0.43 21.86
C ALA A 47 41.81 -0.86 20.60
N GLN A 48 41.20 -1.60 19.67
CA GLN A 48 41.84 -2.00 18.42
C GLN A 48 42.28 -0.79 17.59
N ILE A 49 41.43 0.22 17.44
CA ILE A 49 41.73 1.45 16.71
C ILE A 49 42.92 2.21 17.40
N GLY A 50 42.84 2.34 18.74
CA GLY A 50 43.88 3.00 19.51
C GLY A 50 45.28 2.34 19.31
N PHE A 51 45.37 1.03 19.45
CA PHE A 51 46.59 0.28 19.23
C PHE A 51 47.04 0.34 17.76
N ALA A 52 46.12 0.28 16.80
CA ALA A 52 46.46 0.38 15.37
C ALA A 52 47.06 1.74 14.98
N LEU A 53 46.53 2.84 15.52
CA LEU A 53 47.00 4.19 15.28
C LEU A 53 48.36 4.47 15.99
N LEU A 54 48.59 3.87 17.14
CA LEU A 54 49.84 3.99 17.87
C LEU A 54 50.95 3.06 17.32
N SER A 55 50.59 2.00 16.61
CA SER A 55 51.51 0.97 16.13
C SER A 55 52.63 1.50 15.21
N PRO A 56 52.41 2.46 14.30
CA PRO A 56 53.49 3.03 13.49
C PRO A 56 54.65 3.68 14.30
N PHE A 57 54.32 4.12 15.54
CA PHE A 57 55.27 4.79 16.43
C PHE A 57 55.87 3.83 17.46
N THR A 58 55.07 2.85 17.91
CA THR A 58 55.45 1.94 19.00
C THR A 58 55.93 0.59 18.53
N GLY A 59 55.62 0.21 17.27
CA GLY A 59 55.86 -1.13 16.74
C GLY A 59 54.99 -2.21 17.41
N SER A 60 53.90 -1.84 18.11
CA SER A 60 53.14 -2.75 18.96
C SER A 60 52.43 -3.87 18.16
N PHE A 61 51.58 -3.58 17.20
CA PHE A 61 50.91 -4.54 16.37
C PHE A 61 51.72 -4.93 15.14
N PHE A 62 52.36 -3.93 14.55
CA PHE A 62 53.22 -4.08 13.37
C PHE A 62 54.29 -2.99 13.34
N TYR A 63 55.34 -3.27 12.62
CA TYR A 63 56.36 -2.29 12.22
C TYR A 63 56.79 -2.54 10.77
N VAL A 64 57.36 -1.56 10.13
CA VAL A 64 57.78 -1.66 8.75
C VAL A 64 59.31 -1.46 8.71
N THR A 65 60.01 -2.44 8.10
CA THR A 65 61.43 -2.41 7.83
C THR A 65 61.68 -2.25 6.32
N ASP A 66 62.91 -2.18 5.92
CA ASP A 66 63.30 -2.19 4.50
C ASP A 66 62.89 -3.48 3.79
N GLU A 67 62.77 -4.58 4.53
CA GLU A 67 62.24 -5.86 4.05
C GLU A 67 60.69 -5.95 3.99
N GLY A 68 59.99 -4.88 4.42
CA GLY A 68 58.55 -4.79 4.38
C GLY A 68 57.86 -4.88 5.74
N TYR A 69 56.59 -5.35 5.74
CA TYR A 69 55.74 -5.51 6.93
C TYR A 69 56.25 -6.62 7.84
N GLN A 70 56.41 -6.30 9.13
CA GLN A 70 56.76 -7.25 10.19
C GLN A 70 55.70 -7.20 11.30
N ARG A 71 55.43 -8.37 11.94
CA ARG A 71 54.52 -8.48 13.08
C ARG A 71 55.17 -7.94 14.35
N GLY A 72 54.44 -7.09 15.08
CA GLY A 72 54.89 -6.56 16.36
C GLY A 72 54.64 -7.56 17.51
N PRO A 73 55.21 -7.28 18.72
CA PRO A 73 55.08 -8.16 19.87
C PRO A 73 53.63 -8.34 20.36
N LEU A 74 52.75 -7.37 20.13
CA LEU A 74 51.34 -7.42 20.51
C LEU A 74 50.42 -7.83 19.34
N PHE A 75 50.98 -8.39 18.26
CA PHE A 75 50.19 -8.85 17.11
C PHE A 75 49.04 -9.80 17.53
N PHE A 76 49.27 -10.71 18.49
CA PHE A 76 48.22 -11.62 18.98
C PHE A 76 47.02 -10.89 19.59
N ILE A 77 47.20 -9.74 20.23
CA ILE A 77 46.14 -8.94 20.76
C ILE A 77 45.23 -8.42 19.66
N SER A 78 45.82 -8.02 18.52
CA SER A 78 45.04 -7.59 17.37
C SER A 78 44.14 -8.68 16.79
N GLN A 79 44.43 -9.97 17.04
CA GLN A 79 43.63 -11.11 16.62
C GLN A 79 42.60 -11.51 17.68
N LEU A 80 42.92 -11.32 18.97
CA LEU A 80 42.00 -11.65 20.07
C LEU A 80 40.80 -10.72 20.14
N ILE A 81 40.93 -9.45 19.74
CA ILE A 81 39.84 -8.49 19.78
C ILE A 81 38.71 -8.87 18.82
N PRO A 82 38.92 -9.12 17.51
CA PRO A 82 37.90 -9.61 16.59
C PRO A 82 37.32 -10.95 17.04
N LEU A 83 38.15 -11.90 17.48
CA LEU A 83 37.69 -13.18 18.02
C LEU A 83 36.68 -13.00 19.15
N PHE A 84 36.94 -12.11 20.09
CA PHE A 84 36.01 -11.77 21.15
C PHE A 84 34.68 -11.22 20.60
N CYS A 85 34.73 -10.34 19.61
CA CYS A 85 33.55 -9.80 18.95
C CYS A 85 32.74 -10.91 18.26
N TYR A 86 33.38 -11.83 17.53
CA TYR A 86 32.73 -12.94 16.87
C TYR A 86 32.07 -13.92 17.86
N LEU A 87 32.69 -14.16 19.01
CA LEU A 87 32.09 -14.95 20.09
C LEU A 87 30.83 -14.27 20.67
N LEU A 88 30.88 -12.95 20.87
CA LEU A 88 29.70 -12.18 21.29
C LEU A 88 28.58 -12.22 20.25
N PHE A 89 28.90 -12.10 18.98
CA PHE A 89 27.92 -12.20 17.90
C PHE A 89 27.27 -13.57 17.85
N THR A 90 28.08 -14.65 17.91
CA THR A 90 27.61 -16.03 17.97
C THR A 90 26.66 -16.25 19.16
N PHE A 91 27.06 -15.77 20.33
CA PHE A 91 26.21 -15.84 21.52
C PHE A 91 24.86 -15.15 21.33
N GLN A 92 24.84 -13.95 20.76
CA GLN A 92 23.61 -13.20 20.48
C GLN A 92 22.70 -13.93 19.48
N VAL A 93 23.26 -14.49 18.41
CA VAL A 93 22.51 -15.27 17.40
C VAL A 93 21.89 -16.51 18.03
N ILE A 94 22.66 -17.29 18.79
CA ILE A 94 22.18 -18.52 19.43
C ILE A 94 21.14 -18.21 20.51
N HIS A 95 21.37 -17.19 21.34
CA HIS A 95 20.44 -16.79 22.39
C HIS A 95 19.08 -16.33 21.82
N ASN A 96 19.09 -15.61 20.71
CA ASN A 96 17.87 -15.10 20.07
C ASN A 96 17.34 -15.99 18.93
N ARG A 97 17.87 -17.22 18.75
CA ARG A 97 17.52 -18.12 17.64
C ARG A 97 16.02 -18.40 17.46
N ARG A 98 15.24 -18.31 18.54
CA ARG A 98 13.78 -18.51 18.52
C ARG A 98 13.02 -17.37 17.82
N LYS A 99 13.64 -16.19 17.70
CA LYS A 99 13.08 -15.02 17.01
C LYS A 99 13.45 -14.98 15.52
N LEU A 100 14.39 -15.83 15.12
CA LEU A 100 14.95 -15.86 13.77
C LEU A 100 14.41 -17.08 13.01
N LYS A 101 14.21 -16.91 11.70
CA LYS A 101 13.95 -18.03 10.78
C LYS A 101 15.22 -18.86 10.63
N ARG A 102 15.10 -20.16 10.39
CA ARG A 102 16.27 -21.05 10.21
C ARG A 102 17.28 -20.51 9.20
N ARG A 103 16.79 -19.94 8.10
CA ARG A 103 17.61 -19.34 7.06
C ARG A 103 18.43 -18.15 7.59
N GLU A 104 17.83 -17.29 8.38
CA GLU A 104 18.49 -16.12 8.97
C GLU A 104 19.60 -16.51 9.94
N VAL A 105 19.36 -17.54 10.75
CA VAL A 105 20.40 -18.10 11.63
C VAL A 105 21.60 -18.58 10.83
N VAL A 106 21.37 -19.31 9.72
CA VAL A 106 22.45 -19.77 8.84
C VAL A 106 23.23 -18.59 8.24
N PHE A 107 22.56 -17.54 7.78
CA PHE A 107 23.22 -16.36 7.24
C PHE A 107 24.08 -15.65 8.29
N PHE A 108 23.57 -15.45 9.51
CA PHE A 108 24.35 -14.83 10.58
C PHE A 108 25.57 -15.68 10.96
N LEU A 109 25.40 -16.99 11.02
CA LEU A 109 26.52 -17.89 11.31
C LEU A 109 27.58 -17.88 10.19
N LEU A 110 27.18 -17.91 8.93
CA LEU A 110 28.12 -17.79 7.80
C LEU A 110 28.90 -16.47 7.86
N TYR A 111 28.19 -15.36 8.13
CA TYR A 111 28.83 -14.06 8.30
C TYR A 111 29.88 -14.03 9.42
N ILE A 112 29.67 -14.77 10.49
CA ILE A 112 30.60 -14.82 11.62
C ILE A 112 31.74 -15.81 11.33
N PHE A 113 31.42 -17.00 10.82
CA PHE A 113 32.40 -18.08 10.67
C PHE A 113 33.36 -17.89 9.48
N VAL A 114 32.89 -17.25 8.38
CA VAL A 114 33.78 -17.03 7.21
C VAL A 114 34.93 -16.09 7.56
N PRO A 115 34.72 -14.86 8.09
CA PRO A 115 35.84 -14.00 8.50
C PRO A 115 36.66 -14.59 9.64
N LEU A 116 36.03 -15.32 10.57
CA LEU A 116 36.75 -16.00 11.66
C LEU A 116 37.72 -17.05 11.13
N ALA A 117 37.32 -17.87 10.15
CA ALA A 117 38.18 -18.86 9.53
C ALA A 117 39.36 -18.22 8.80
N GLU A 118 39.13 -17.08 8.14
CA GLU A 118 40.18 -16.32 7.49
C GLU A 118 41.17 -15.69 8.48
N GLU A 119 40.70 -15.16 9.58
CA GLU A 119 41.51 -14.60 10.65
C GLU A 119 42.41 -15.69 11.27
N MET A 120 41.86 -16.88 11.45
CA MET A 120 42.63 -18.05 11.89
C MET A 120 43.70 -18.44 10.83
N ALA A 121 43.34 -18.48 9.55
CA ALA A 121 44.30 -18.78 8.47
C ALA A 121 45.41 -17.73 8.40
N GLN A 122 45.11 -16.45 8.64
CA GLN A 122 46.08 -15.36 8.65
C GLN A 122 47.12 -15.49 9.78
N MET A 123 46.83 -16.19 10.88
CA MET A 123 47.82 -16.47 11.91
C MET A 123 48.97 -17.34 11.38
N PHE A 124 48.71 -18.20 10.42
CA PHE A 124 49.67 -19.14 9.86
C PHE A 124 50.32 -18.69 8.54
N THR A 125 49.68 -17.75 7.82
CA THR A 125 50.19 -17.25 6.54
C THR A 125 50.83 -15.86 6.70
N ARG A 126 51.99 -15.65 6.00
CA ARG A 126 52.59 -14.33 5.87
C ARG A 126 52.13 -13.74 4.54
N GLY A 127 51.19 -12.81 4.58
CA GLY A 127 50.72 -12.14 3.36
C GLY A 127 49.32 -11.50 3.52
N ILE A 128 49.10 -10.47 2.73
CA ILE A 128 48.14 -9.39 3.00
C ILE A 128 46.69 -9.68 2.56
N ALA A 129 46.41 -10.72 1.81
CA ALA A 129 45.23 -10.68 0.92
C ALA A 129 44.02 -11.51 1.37
N VAL A 130 44.17 -12.48 2.30
CA VAL A 130 43.12 -13.48 2.55
C VAL A 130 41.96 -12.90 3.32
N VAL A 131 42.19 -12.04 4.30
CA VAL A 131 41.14 -11.47 5.17
C VAL A 131 40.18 -10.53 4.43
N ASN A 132 40.65 -9.83 3.40
CA ASN A 132 39.74 -8.97 2.62
C ASN A 132 38.70 -9.72 1.81
N ALA A 133 39.00 -10.95 1.38
CA ALA A 133 38.10 -11.75 0.59
C ALA A 133 36.85 -12.19 1.41
N GLY A 134 37.03 -12.61 2.66
CA GLY A 134 35.93 -13.03 3.51
C GLY A 134 35.05 -11.91 4.02
N VAL A 135 35.67 -10.77 4.38
CA VAL A 135 34.85 -9.58 4.72
C VAL A 135 34.02 -9.16 3.51
N THR A 136 34.61 -9.20 2.30
CA THR A 136 33.88 -8.88 1.07
C THR A 136 32.74 -9.87 0.81
N LEU A 137 32.99 -11.18 0.94
CA LEU A 137 31.99 -12.22 0.82
C LEU A 137 30.87 -12.05 1.85
N ALA A 138 31.23 -11.76 3.09
CA ALA A 138 30.26 -11.53 4.17
C ALA A 138 29.37 -10.31 3.88
N LEU A 139 29.94 -9.21 3.37
CA LEU A 139 29.18 -8.03 2.96
C LEU A 139 28.24 -8.33 1.78
N ILE A 140 28.71 -9.12 0.79
CA ILE A 140 27.87 -9.58 -0.33
C ILE A 140 26.68 -10.41 0.19
N PHE A 141 26.92 -11.33 1.13
CA PHE A 141 25.82 -12.13 1.72
C PHE A 141 24.80 -11.26 2.45
N ILE A 142 25.24 -10.23 3.19
CA ILE A 142 24.32 -9.28 3.82
C ILE A 142 23.49 -8.54 2.77
N LEU A 143 24.13 -8.00 1.74
CA LEU A 143 23.44 -7.28 0.68
C LEU A 143 22.40 -8.17 -0.01
N VAL A 144 22.77 -9.40 -0.36
CA VAL A 144 21.84 -10.36 -0.97
C VAL A 144 20.67 -10.68 -0.04
N ASN A 145 20.92 -10.84 1.26
CA ASN A 145 19.85 -11.10 2.23
C ASN A 145 18.91 -9.91 2.38
N ILE A 146 19.45 -8.68 2.48
CA ILE A 146 18.66 -7.46 2.55
C ILE A 146 17.81 -7.29 1.29
N GLN A 147 18.42 -7.49 0.12
CA GLN A 147 17.74 -7.39 -1.16
C GLN A 147 16.59 -8.41 -1.26
N PHE A 148 16.84 -9.64 -0.86
CA PHE A 148 15.81 -10.69 -0.87
C PHE A 148 14.64 -10.37 0.08
N GLU A 149 14.91 -9.88 1.29
CA GLU A 149 13.84 -9.47 2.23
C GLU A 149 13.04 -8.29 1.70
N TYR A 150 13.72 -7.35 1.05
CA TYR A 150 13.07 -6.21 0.42
C TYR A 150 12.12 -6.65 -0.71
N GLU A 151 12.55 -7.57 -1.57
CA GLU A 151 11.73 -8.12 -2.66
C GLU A 151 10.51 -8.89 -2.13
N VAL A 152 10.69 -9.71 -1.10
CA VAL A 152 9.57 -10.42 -0.45
C VAL A 152 8.56 -9.44 0.16
N ALA A 153 9.04 -8.41 0.87
CA ALA A 153 8.18 -7.40 1.46
C ALA A 153 7.45 -6.56 0.39
N LEU A 154 8.10 -6.27 -0.72
CA LEU A 154 7.50 -5.59 -1.86
C LEU A 154 6.36 -6.43 -2.47
N GLY A 155 6.61 -7.70 -2.74
CA GLY A 155 5.61 -8.62 -3.28
C GLY A 155 4.40 -8.84 -2.36
N GLU A 156 4.59 -8.82 -1.03
CA GLU A 156 3.49 -8.87 -0.06
C GLU A 156 2.65 -7.58 -0.08
N ARG A 157 3.29 -6.42 -0.22
CA ARG A 157 2.61 -5.13 -0.36
C ARG A 157 1.78 -5.05 -1.64
N GLU A 158 2.33 -5.49 -2.76
CA GLU A 158 1.62 -5.54 -4.05
C GLU A 158 0.40 -6.45 -3.99
N LYS A 159 0.54 -7.65 -3.40
CA LYS A 159 -0.59 -8.56 -3.18
C LYS A 159 -1.67 -7.95 -2.29
N LYS A 160 -1.27 -7.23 -1.24
CA LYS A 160 -2.22 -6.55 -0.35
C LYS A 160 -2.97 -5.44 -1.06
N LEU A 161 -2.27 -4.62 -1.86
CA LEU A 161 -2.88 -3.57 -2.67
C LEU A 161 -3.86 -4.15 -3.70
N ALA A 162 -3.47 -5.21 -4.40
CA ALA A 162 -4.34 -5.88 -5.36
C ALA A 162 -5.62 -6.44 -4.69
N ARG A 163 -5.50 -7.05 -3.51
CA ARG A 163 -6.66 -7.50 -2.73
C ARG A 163 -7.57 -6.34 -2.30
N GLN A 164 -6.98 -5.26 -1.77
CA GLN A 164 -7.75 -4.08 -1.38
C GLN A 164 -8.49 -3.48 -2.58
N GLN A 165 -7.88 -3.42 -3.77
CA GLN A 165 -8.55 -2.98 -4.99
C GLN A 165 -9.71 -3.90 -5.36
N THR A 166 -9.53 -5.22 -5.26
CA THR A 166 -10.60 -6.20 -5.52
C THR A 166 -11.74 -6.05 -4.50
N ASP A 167 -11.42 -5.87 -3.22
CA ASP A 167 -12.44 -5.70 -2.16
C ASP A 167 -13.24 -4.41 -2.37
N ILE A 168 -12.58 -3.31 -2.76
CA ILE A 168 -13.25 -2.05 -3.12
C ILE A 168 -14.16 -2.27 -4.33
N MET A 169 -13.68 -2.96 -5.38
CA MET A 169 -14.50 -3.28 -6.56
C MET A 169 -15.74 -4.09 -6.19
N LEU A 170 -15.60 -5.11 -5.35
CA LEU A 170 -16.72 -5.95 -4.93
C LEU A 170 -17.68 -5.19 -4.01
N SER A 171 -17.21 -4.28 -3.17
CA SER A 171 -18.07 -3.50 -2.27
C SER A 171 -18.91 -2.45 -3.00
N GLN A 172 -18.48 -2.00 -4.19
CA GLN A 172 -19.27 -1.06 -5.02
C GLN A 172 -20.44 -1.73 -5.75
N ILE A 173 -20.43 -3.07 -5.86
CA ILE A 173 -21.60 -3.82 -6.31
C ILE A 173 -22.44 -4.12 -5.07
N GLN A 174 -23.55 -3.41 -4.86
CA GLN A 174 -24.43 -3.63 -3.71
C GLN A 174 -24.97 -5.07 -3.75
N PRO A 175 -24.57 -5.98 -2.82
CA PRO A 175 -25.01 -7.38 -2.89
C PRO A 175 -26.52 -7.52 -2.79
N HIS A 176 -27.15 -6.64 -2.00
CA HIS A 176 -28.59 -6.63 -1.83
C HIS A 176 -29.36 -6.30 -3.13
N PHE A 177 -28.85 -5.36 -3.94
CA PHE A 177 -29.41 -5.09 -5.26
C PHE A 177 -29.34 -6.30 -6.19
N LEU A 178 -28.19 -7.01 -6.20
CA LEU A 178 -28.02 -8.22 -7.01
C LEU A 178 -29.05 -9.30 -6.65
N TYR A 179 -29.20 -9.61 -5.35
CA TYR A 179 -30.17 -10.61 -4.90
C TYR A 179 -31.61 -10.21 -5.23
N ASN A 180 -31.94 -8.94 -5.09
CA ASN A 180 -33.27 -8.44 -5.41
C ASN A 180 -33.54 -8.52 -6.92
N CYS A 181 -32.61 -8.14 -7.78
CA CYS A 181 -32.75 -8.27 -9.23
C CYS A 181 -32.96 -9.73 -9.64
N LEU A 182 -32.15 -10.66 -9.12
CA LEU A 182 -32.31 -12.08 -9.41
C LEU A 182 -33.63 -12.63 -8.93
N GLY A 183 -34.12 -12.22 -7.74
CA GLY A 183 -35.44 -12.60 -7.23
C GLY A 183 -36.59 -12.08 -8.10
N THR A 184 -36.49 -10.82 -8.54
CA THR A 184 -37.48 -10.22 -9.46
C THR A 184 -37.46 -10.94 -10.82
N ILE A 185 -36.29 -11.21 -11.40
CA ILE A 185 -36.16 -11.95 -12.66
C ILE A 185 -36.77 -13.35 -12.53
N TYR A 186 -36.50 -14.06 -11.41
CA TYR A 186 -37.06 -15.37 -11.15
C TYR A 186 -38.58 -15.33 -11.17
N HIS A 187 -39.20 -14.36 -10.49
CA HIS A 187 -40.66 -14.18 -10.48
C HIS A 187 -41.23 -13.87 -11.87
N LEU A 188 -40.53 -12.99 -12.63
CA LEU A 188 -40.91 -12.62 -13.99
C LEU A 188 -40.85 -13.82 -14.96
N CYS A 189 -39.99 -14.81 -14.73
CA CYS A 189 -39.96 -16.01 -15.58
C CYS A 189 -41.33 -16.76 -15.63
N GLU A 190 -42.11 -16.67 -14.55
CA GLU A 190 -43.44 -17.30 -14.47
C GLU A 190 -44.57 -16.35 -14.92
N THR A 191 -44.45 -15.05 -14.64
CA THR A 191 -45.53 -14.07 -14.84
C THR A 191 -45.42 -13.30 -16.17
N ASP A 192 -44.19 -12.94 -16.61
CA ASP A 192 -43.92 -12.21 -17.85
C ASP A 192 -42.55 -12.60 -18.41
N PRO A 193 -42.47 -13.67 -19.23
CA PRO A 193 -41.19 -14.15 -19.78
C PRO A 193 -40.45 -13.14 -20.66
N ASP A 194 -41.13 -12.19 -21.31
CA ASP A 194 -40.49 -11.18 -22.16
C ASP A 194 -39.87 -10.07 -21.31
N ALA A 195 -40.53 -9.67 -20.23
CA ALA A 195 -39.93 -8.79 -19.22
C ALA A 195 -38.74 -9.47 -18.53
N ALA A 196 -38.80 -10.79 -18.26
CA ALA A 196 -37.70 -11.54 -17.69
C ALA A 196 -36.47 -11.51 -18.60
N ARG A 197 -36.65 -11.79 -19.90
CA ARG A 197 -35.52 -11.70 -20.89
C ARG A 197 -34.90 -10.32 -20.97
N SER A 198 -35.74 -9.28 -21.00
CA SER A 198 -35.31 -7.89 -21.02
C SER A 198 -34.53 -7.55 -19.74
N SER A 199 -35.00 -8.02 -18.58
CA SER A 199 -34.34 -7.81 -17.28
C SER A 199 -32.98 -8.51 -17.23
N ILE A 200 -32.84 -9.74 -17.71
CA ILE A 200 -31.56 -10.46 -17.79
C ILE A 200 -30.57 -9.69 -18.64
N ARG A 201 -30.96 -9.20 -19.79
CA ARG A 201 -30.12 -8.42 -20.70
C ARG A 201 -29.62 -7.15 -20.00
N ARG A 202 -30.54 -6.35 -19.45
CA ARG A 202 -30.20 -5.10 -18.76
C ARG A 202 -29.38 -5.33 -17.50
N PHE A 203 -29.61 -6.40 -16.77
CA PHE A 203 -28.80 -6.79 -15.63
C PHE A 203 -27.37 -7.14 -16.03
N SER A 204 -27.19 -7.89 -17.13
CA SER A 204 -25.89 -8.19 -17.70
C SER A 204 -25.14 -6.91 -18.13
N ASP A 205 -25.85 -5.99 -18.81
CA ASP A 205 -25.28 -4.72 -19.26
C ASP A 205 -24.93 -3.81 -18.08
N PHE A 206 -25.74 -3.78 -17.03
CA PHE A 206 -25.47 -3.07 -15.77
C PHE A 206 -24.19 -3.60 -15.09
N LEU A 207 -24.06 -4.92 -14.94
CA LEU A 207 -22.87 -5.52 -14.33
C LEU A 207 -21.60 -5.21 -15.16
N ARG A 208 -21.70 -5.30 -16.49
CA ARG A 208 -20.59 -4.96 -17.37
C ARG A 208 -20.23 -3.49 -17.27
N GLY A 209 -21.22 -2.59 -17.25
CA GLY A 209 -21.02 -1.15 -17.09
C GLY A 209 -20.33 -0.80 -15.79
N ASN A 210 -20.69 -1.44 -14.67
CA ASN A 210 -20.01 -1.28 -13.39
C ASN A 210 -18.52 -1.67 -13.49
N MET A 211 -18.23 -2.84 -14.08
CA MET A 211 -16.84 -3.31 -14.25
C MET A 211 -16.00 -2.38 -15.14
N ASP A 212 -16.58 -1.86 -16.22
CA ASP A 212 -15.91 -0.94 -17.13
C ASP A 212 -15.67 0.43 -16.48
N SER A 213 -16.65 0.93 -15.73
CA SER A 213 -16.55 2.21 -15.01
C SER A 213 -15.50 2.20 -13.92
N LEU A 214 -15.28 1.05 -13.26
CA LEU A 214 -14.23 0.87 -12.26
C LEU A 214 -12.81 0.91 -12.85
N LYS A 215 -12.67 0.57 -14.12
CA LYS A 215 -11.38 0.60 -14.84
C LYS A 215 -11.11 1.96 -15.48
N ALA A 216 -12.17 2.72 -15.79
CA ALA A 216 -12.06 4.00 -16.47
C ALA A 216 -11.53 5.08 -15.50
N ARG A 217 -10.42 5.71 -15.87
CA ARG A 217 -9.81 6.83 -15.15
C ARG A 217 -10.07 8.18 -15.81
N GLU A 218 -10.60 8.16 -17.02
CA GLU A 218 -10.85 9.34 -17.85
C GLU A 218 -12.34 9.59 -17.95
N PRO A 219 -12.77 10.83 -18.23
CA PRO A 219 -14.16 11.15 -18.51
C PRO A 219 -14.69 10.34 -19.72
N ILE A 220 -15.96 9.96 -19.63
CA ILE A 220 -16.67 9.17 -20.66
C ILE A 220 -17.81 10.00 -21.26
N PRO A 221 -18.30 9.68 -22.46
CA PRO A 221 -19.51 10.31 -23.00
C PRO A 221 -20.69 10.17 -22.04
N PHE A 222 -21.43 11.26 -21.83
CA PHE A 222 -22.59 11.28 -20.93
C PHE A 222 -23.63 10.22 -21.30
N GLU A 223 -23.84 9.98 -22.57
CA GLU A 223 -24.77 8.95 -23.06
C GLU A 223 -24.46 7.56 -22.50
N LYS A 224 -23.16 7.23 -22.32
CA LYS A 224 -22.73 5.94 -21.75
C LYS A 224 -23.12 5.84 -20.27
N GLU A 225 -22.94 6.91 -19.50
CA GLU A 225 -23.31 6.98 -18.09
C GLU A 225 -24.82 6.97 -17.92
N LEU A 226 -25.56 7.70 -18.77
CA LEU A 226 -27.02 7.71 -18.80
C LEU A 226 -27.58 6.31 -19.09
N ASN A 227 -27.06 5.62 -20.11
CA ASN A 227 -27.49 4.26 -20.44
C ASN A 227 -27.25 3.29 -19.29
N HIS A 228 -26.16 3.46 -18.57
CA HIS A 228 -25.86 2.66 -17.39
C HIS A 228 -26.88 2.88 -16.26
N VAL A 229 -27.20 4.12 -15.96
CA VAL A 229 -28.25 4.48 -14.99
C VAL A 229 -29.63 4.03 -15.41
N MET A 230 -29.95 4.11 -16.71
CA MET A 230 -31.24 3.62 -17.23
C MET A 230 -31.40 2.10 -17.08
N ASN A 231 -30.32 1.34 -17.19
CA ASN A 231 -30.38 -0.11 -16.89
C ASN A 231 -30.69 -0.37 -15.41
N PHE A 232 -30.07 0.38 -14.49
CA PHE A 232 -30.39 0.31 -13.06
C PHE A 232 -31.85 0.67 -12.79
N LEU A 233 -32.32 1.81 -13.29
CA LEU A 233 -33.69 2.28 -13.09
C LEU A 233 -34.72 1.32 -13.67
N TYR A 234 -34.47 0.72 -14.82
CA TYR A 234 -35.35 -0.31 -15.37
C TYR A 234 -35.49 -1.51 -14.44
N LEU A 235 -34.39 -2.01 -13.88
CA LEU A 235 -34.41 -3.14 -12.97
C LEU A 235 -35.15 -2.83 -11.67
N GLU A 236 -34.96 -1.64 -11.12
CA GLU A 236 -35.71 -1.19 -9.94
C GLU A 236 -37.19 -0.98 -10.27
N GLN A 237 -37.53 -0.50 -11.46
CA GLN A 237 -38.93 -0.36 -11.89
C GLN A 237 -39.62 -1.71 -12.04
N GLN A 238 -38.96 -2.77 -12.53
CA GLN A 238 -39.50 -4.13 -12.54
C GLN A 238 -39.83 -4.65 -11.14
N ARG A 239 -39.04 -4.22 -10.15
CA ARG A 239 -39.21 -4.62 -8.76
C ARG A 239 -40.32 -3.85 -8.05
N PHE A 240 -40.42 -2.54 -8.29
CA PHE A 240 -41.36 -1.68 -7.55
C PHE A 240 -42.61 -1.30 -8.33
N GLY A 241 -42.66 -1.65 -9.61
CA GLY A 241 -43.82 -1.39 -10.48
C GLY A 241 -44.14 0.11 -10.55
N GLU A 242 -45.44 0.43 -10.40
CA GLU A 242 -45.95 1.80 -10.48
C GLU A 242 -45.49 2.73 -9.34
N ARG A 243 -44.90 2.16 -8.29
CA ARG A 243 -44.34 2.95 -7.19
C ARG A 243 -43.09 3.72 -7.58
N LEU A 244 -42.41 3.36 -8.70
CA LEU A 244 -41.26 4.07 -9.22
C LEU A 244 -41.57 4.58 -10.63
N ARG A 245 -41.79 5.88 -10.76
CA ARG A 245 -41.94 6.56 -12.05
C ARG A 245 -40.62 7.22 -12.44
N ILE A 246 -40.25 7.11 -13.72
CA ILE A 246 -39.00 7.61 -14.26
C ILE A 246 -39.33 8.58 -15.39
N VAL A 247 -38.79 9.79 -15.31
CA VAL A 247 -38.92 10.82 -16.35
C VAL A 247 -37.54 11.29 -16.78
N CYS A 248 -37.30 11.26 -18.07
CA CYS A 248 -36.04 11.74 -18.68
C CYS A 248 -36.33 12.94 -19.60
N GLU A 249 -35.78 14.09 -19.27
CA GLU A 249 -35.86 15.34 -20.03
C GLU A 249 -34.46 15.70 -20.53
N ILE A 250 -34.02 15.00 -21.55
CA ILE A 250 -32.65 15.07 -22.06
C ILE A 250 -32.56 16.13 -23.17
N GLY A 251 -32.03 17.32 -22.83
CA GLY A 251 -31.79 18.41 -23.78
C GLY A 251 -30.49 18.24 -24.56
N THR A 252 -29.47 17.64 -23.93
CA THR A 252 -28.17 17.36 -24.57
C THR A 252 -27.51 16.13 -23.99
N THR A 253 -26.71 15.43 -24.80
CA THR A 253 -25.84 14.33 -24.39
C THR A 253 -24.38 14.54 -24.86
N ASP A 254 -24.11 15.64 -25.53
CA ASP A 254 -22.82 15.93 -26.17
C ASP A 254 -21.83 16.59 -25.19
N PHE A 255 -21.51 15.88 -24.14
CA PHE A 255 -20.46 16.26 -23.17
C PHE A 255 -19.87 15.04 -22.48
N LEU A 256 -18.72 15.24 -21.84
CA LEU A 256 -18.01 14.20 -21.09
C LEU A 256 -18.33 14.33 -19.59
N ILE A 257 -18.45 13.17 -18.90
CA ILE A 257 -18.69 13.09 -17.47
C ILE A 257 -17.79 12.01 -16.87
N LEU A 258 -17.47 12.13 -15.59
CA LEU A 258 -16.74 11.08 -14.88
C LEU A 258 -17.62 9.83 -14.70
N PRO A 259 -17.07 8.62 -14.90
CA PRO A 259 -17.79 7.38 -14.65
C PRO A 259 -18.31 7.31 -13.20
N LEU A 260 -19.46 6.68 -12.98
CA LEU A 260 -20.10 6.52 -11.68
C LEU A 260 -20.37 7.88 -10.99
N THR A 261 -20.78 8.88 -11.75
CA THR A 261 -21.23 10.18 -11.24
C THR A 261 -22.72 10.20 -11.04
N LEU A 262 -23.52 9.75 -12.02
CA LEU A 262 -24.97 9.76 -11.93
C LEU A 262 -25.49 8.61 -11.06
N GLN A 263 -24.91 7.44 -11.16
CA GLN A 263 -25.42 6.23 -10.50
C GLN A 263 -25.60 6.42 -8.99
N PRO A 264 -24.63 6.88 -8.17
CA PRO A 264 -24.82 7.06 -6.74
C PRO A 264 -25.92 8.07 -6.38
N LEU A 265 -26.11 9.08 -7.23
CA LEU A 265 -27.14 10.11 -7.02
C LEU A 265 -28.53 9.58 -7.31
N VAL A 266 -28.69 8.82 -8.39
CA VAL A 266 -29.95 8.17 -8.74
C VAL A 266 -30.30 7.04 -7.78
N GLU A 267 -29.31 6.26 -7.34
CA GLU A 267 -29.50 5.26 -6.28
C GLU A 267 -30.02 5.89 -4.99
N ASN A 268 -29.46 7.02 -4.58
CA ASN A 268 -29.93 7.76 -3.41
C ASN A 268 -31.36 8.26 -3.58
N ALA A 269 -31.69 8.84 -4.74
CA ALA A 269 -33.03 9.31 -5.05
C ALA A 269 -34.07 8.15 -4.95
N VAL A 270 -33.76 6.99 -5.51
CA VAL A 270 -34.63 5.82 -5.45
C VAL A 270 -34.71 5.29 -4.02
N GLN A 271 -33.57 4.93 -3.40
CA GLN A 271 -33.55 4.18 -2.12
C GLN A 271 -33.94 5.04 -0.93
N HIS A 272 -33.43 6.26 -0.84
CA HIS A 272 -33.64 7.14 0.31
C HIS A 272 -34.81 8.13 0.09
N GLY A 273 -35.03 8.56 -1.13
CA GLY A 273 -36.16 9.43 -1.47
C GLY A 273 -37.46 8.65 -1.61
N ILE A 274 -37.59 7.89 -2.67
CA ILE A 274 -38.87 7.34 -3.13
C ILE A 274 -39.34 6.11 -2.33
N LEU A 275 -38.43 5.16 -2.07
CA LEU A 275 -38.83 3.89 -1.42
C LEU A 275 -39.27 4.05 0.02
N ASN A 276 -38.85 5.13 0.69
CA ASN A 276 -39.30 5.48 2.04
C ASN A 276 -40.74 6.11 2.05
N LYS A 277 -41.26 6.46 0.87
CA LYS A 277 -42.61 6.99 0.71
C LYS A 277 -43.57 5.85 0.34
N LYS A 278 -44.63 5.63 1.13
CA LYS A 278 -45.56 4.52 0.94
C LYS A 278 -46.24 4.52 -0.44
N GLU A 279 -46.49 5.70 -0.95
CA GLU A 279 -47.19 5.93 -2.22
C GLU A 279 -46.24 5.82 -3.43
N GLY A 280 -44.93 5.67 -3.18
CA GLY A 280 -43.94 5.76 -4.21
C GLY A 280 -43.66 7.19 -4.65
N GLY A 281 -43.01 7.36 -5.78
CA GLY A 281 -42.68 8.68 -6.30
C GLY A 281 -42.06 8.65 -7.69
N MET A 282 -41.43 9.76 -8.04
CA MET A 282 -40.86 10.00 -9.37
C MET A 282 -39.40 10.44 -9.27
N VAL A 283 -38.55 9.88 -10.12
CA VAL A 283 -37.20 10.38 -10.39
C VAL A 283 -37.20 11.08 -11.75
N ILE A 284 -36.67 12.28 -11.77
CA ILE A 284 -36.49 13.08 -13.00
C ILE A 284 -35.00 13.22 -13.25
N ILE A 285 -34.56 12.89 -14.45
CA ILE A 285 -33.20 13.18 -14.94
C ILE A 285 -33.33 14.20 -16.05
N ARG A 286 -32.77 15.38 -15.88
CA ARG A 286 -32.78 16.45 -16.87
C ARG A 286 -31.36 16.84 -17.25
N THR A 287 -31.14 17.13 -18.53
CA THR A 287 -29.89 17.74 -19.00
C THR A 287 -30.21 19.01 -19.79
N GLU A 288 -29.42 20.03 -19.53
CA GLU A 288 -29.48 21.31 -20.22
C GLU A 288 -28.07 21.73 -20.62
N GLU A 289 -27.96 22.53 -21.65
CA GLU A 289 -26.68 23.05 -22.12
C GLU A 289 -26.75 24.56 -22.20
N THR A 290 -25.71 25.19 -21.66
CA THR A 290 -25.46 26.62 -21.84
C THR A 290 -24.20 26.82 -22.67
N LYS A 291 -23.84 28.06 -23.00
CA LYS A 291 -22.59 28.35 -23.73
C LYS A 291 -21.32 27.98 -22.95
N GLU A 292 -21.40 27.91 -21.64
CA GLU A 292 -20.25 27.79 -20.73
C GLU A 292 -20.20 26.42 -20.03
N GLU A 293 -21.36 25.78 -19.85
CA GLU A 293 -21.45 24.55 -19.05
C GLU A 293 -22.57 23.60 -19.52
N ALA A 294 -22.40 22.33 -19.25
CA ALA A 294 -23.45 21.31 -19.25
C ALA A 294 -23.99 21.14 -17.83
N VAL A 295 -25.32 21.18 -17.70
CA VAL A 295 -26.01 21.04 -16.41
C VAL A 295 -26.81 19.74 -16.40
N VAL A 296 -26.59 18.91 -15.38
CA VAL A 296 -27.36 17.70 -15.14
C VAL A 296 -28.12 17.83 -13.84
N THR A 297 -29.43 17.68 -13.88
CA THR A 297 -30.31 17.75 -12.71
C THR A 297 -30.94 16.39 -12.46
N ILE A 298 -30.82 15.90 -11.24
CA ILE A 298 -31.50 14.69 -10.74
C ILE A 298 -32.44 15.15 -9.64
N ALA A 299 -33.74 14.96 -9.82
CA ALA A 299 -34.75 15.34 -8.85
C ALA A 299 -35.62 14.15 -8.46
N ASP A 300 -35.97 14.05 -7.19
CA ASP A 300 -36.97 13.11 -6.68
C ASP A 300 -38.06 13.87 -5.89
N ASP A 301 -39.27 13.31 -5.88
CA ASP A 301 -40.37 13.77 -5.07
C ASP A 301 -40.54 12.92 -3.80
N GLY A 302 -39.46 12.40 -3.27
CA GLY A 302 -39.40 11.54 -2.09
C GLY A 302 -39.62 12.26 -0.77
N VAL A 303 -39.20 11.61 0.32
CA VAL A 303 -39.37 12.17 1.70
C VAL A 303 -38.42 13.33 2.02
N GLY A 304 -37.39 13.54 1.20
CA GLY A 304 -36.33 14.53 1.46
C GLY A 304 -35.54 14.27 2.74
N VAL A 305 -34.57 15.13 3.01
CA VAL A 305 -33.77 15.11 4.25
C VAL A 305 -34.01 16.41 4.99
N GLU A 306 -34.71 16.38 6.11
CA GLU A 306 -34.79 17.52 7.02
C GLU A 306 -33.41 17.75 7.66
N HIS A 307 -32.79 18.89 7.34
CA HIS A 307 -31.52 19.36 7.90
C HIS A 307 -30.21 18.68 7.44
N VAL A 308 -29.84 18.87 6.17
CA VAL A 308 -28.41 18.79 5.81
C VAL A 308 -27.78 20.18 6.03
N LYS A 309 -27.63 20.63 7.29
CA LYS A 309 -26.85 21.84 7.60
C LYS A 309 -25.38 21.56 7.88
N GLU A 310 -25.00 20.36 8.18
CA GLU A 310 -23.58 19.95 8.30
C GLU A 310 -23.49 18.46 7.98
N ILE A 311 -22.59 18.09 7.08
CA ILE A 311 -22.27 16.70 6.78
C ILE A 311 -21.60 16.11 8.02
N PRO A 312 -22.28 15.26 8.83
CA PRO A 312 -21.62 14.63 9.96
C PRO A 312 -20.59 13.63 9.42
N SER A 313 -19.39 13.76 9.89
CA SER A 313 -18.33 12.79 9.71
C SER A 313 -18.73 11.44 10.30
N LEU A 314 -18.57 10.36 9.53
CA LEU A 314 -18.54 8.95 9.91
C LEU A 314 -19.89 8.31 10.33
N GLY A 315 -20.48 7.57 9.41
CA GLY A 315 -21.44 6.51 9.73
C GLY A 315 -22.48 6.12 8.69
N ASP A 316 -22.81 6.96 7.72
CA ASP A 316 -23.86 6.67 6.75
C ASP A 316 -23.31 6.52 5.33
N HIS A 317 -23.44 5.33 4.74
CA HIS A 317 -22.92 5.00 3.40
C HIS A 317 -23.44 5.91 2.28
N ALA A 318 -24.63 6.48 2.43
CA ALA A 318 -25.26 7.40 1.48
C ALA A 318 -24.48 8.74 1.36
N HIS A 319 -24.03 9.30 2.48
CA HIS A 319 -23.28 10.56 2.48
C HIS A 319 -21.86 10.44 1.92
N ILE A 320 -21.24 9.25 2.04
CA ILE A 320 -19.93 8.96 1.48
C ILE A 320 -19.98 8.98 -0.05
N GLY A 321 -21.03 8.46 -0.66
CA GLY A 321 -21.22 8.43 -2.11
C GLY A 321 -21.26 9.84 -2.73
N ILE A 322 -22.10 10.73 -2.21
CA ILE A 322 -22.26 12.10 -2.71
C ILE A 322 -20.98 12.93 -2.50
N SER A 323 -20.37 12.82 -1.32
CA SER A 323 -19.11 13.52 -1.01
C SER A 323 -17.98 13.11 -1.98
N ASN A 324 -17.88 11.81 -2.29
CA ASN A 324 -16.89 11.31 -3.25
C ASN A 324 -17.14 11.84 -4.66
N VAL A 325 -18.40 11.87 -5.11
CA VAL A 325 -18.77 12.43 -6.42
C VAL A 325 -18.41 13.92 -6.48
N ARG A 326 -18.74 14.69 -5.44
CA ARG A 326 -18.43 16.14 -5.36
C ARG A 326 -16.92 16.40 -5.46
N ASN A 327 -16.11 15.66 -4.69
CA ASN A 327 -14.67 15.84 -4.69
C ASN A 327 -14.06 15.47 -6.06
N ARG A 328 -14.49 14.35 -6.66
CA ARG A 328 -14.03 13.92 -7.97
C ARG A 328 -14.38 14.94 -9.08
N LEU A 329 -15.60 15.46 -9.10
CA LEU A 329 -16.02 16.47 -10.05
C LEU A 329 -15.14 17.73 -9.95
N LYS A 330 -14.88 18.20 -8.73
CA LYS A 330 -14.05 19.38 -8.49
C LYS A 330 -12.60 19.17 -8.93
N GLU A 331 -12.00 18.02 -8.59
CA GLU A 331 -10.58 17.75 -8.85
C GLU A 331 -10.27 17.39 -10.31
N MET A 332 -11.19 16.70 -11.00
CA MET A 332 -10.88 16.11 -12.30
C MET A 332 -11.47 16.89 -13.49
N VAL A 333 -12.61 17.54 -13.31
CA VAL A 333 -13.31 18.25 -14.41
C VAL A 333 -13.71 19.70 -14.05
N TYR A 334 -13.22 20.22 -12.92
CA TYR A 334 -13.56 21.55 -12.40
C TYR A 334 -15.07 21.80 -12.27
N GLY A 335 -15.84 20.73 -12.15
CA GLY A 335 -17.28 20.78 -12.00
C GLY A 335 -17.72 21.03 -10.56
N SER A 336 -18.99 21.35 -10.39
CA SER A 336 -19.62 21.52 -9.09
C SER A 336 -20.81 20.58 -8.91
N LEU A 337 -21.15 20.27 -7.65
CA LEU A 337 -22.35 19.53 -7.26
C LEU A 337 -23.03 20.27 -6.13
N GLU A 338 -24.28 20.68 -6.38
CA GLU A 338 -25.16 21.31 -5.42
C GLU A 338 -26.31 20.37 -5.10
N MET A 339 -26.80 20.40 -3.86
CA MET A 339 -27.91 19.55 -3.42
C MET A 339 -28.85 20.38 -2.55
N GLU A 340 -30.11 20.42 -2.96
CA GLU A 340 -31.21 21.04 -2.22
C GLU A 340 -32.22 19.97 -1.82
N SER A 341 -32.59 19.89 -0.55
CA SER A 341 -33.52 18.91 -0.04
C SER A 341 -34.57 19.57 0.84
N SER A 342 -35.81 19.14 0.70
CA SER A 342 -36.96 19.61 1.47
C SER A 342 -37.89 18.44 1.76
N SER A 343 -38.96 18.68 2.54
CA SER A 343 -40.01 17.69 2.75
C SER A 343 -40.78 17.26 1.48
N GLN A 344 -40.52 17.89 0.35
CA GLN A 344 -41.13 17.59 -0.94
C GLN A 344 -40.19 16.83 -1.89
N GLY A 345 -38.99 16.47 -1.45
CA GLY A 345 -38.00 15.72 -2.23
C GLY A 345 -36.62 16.38 -2.24
N THR A 346 -35.76 15.83 -3.10
CA THR A 346 -34.37 16.29 -3.26
C THR A 346 -34.07 16.61 -4.70
N VAL A 347 -33.30 17.69 -4.91
CA VAL A 347 -32.77 18.10 -6.21
C VAL A 347 -31.24 18.17 -6.13
N VAL A 348 -30.56 17.42 -6.99
CA VAL A 348 -29.12 17.46 -7.13
C VAL A 348 -28.78 18.04 -8.50
N THR A 349 -27.97 19.07 -8.52
CA THR A 349 -27.52 19.76 -9.74
C THR A 349 -26.03 19.62 -9.90
N ILE A 350 -25.60 19.07 -11.02
CA ILE A 350 -24.20 18.94 -11.44
C ILE A 350 -23.95 19.95 -12.55
N ARG A 351 -22.86 20.72 -12.44
CA ARG A 351 -22.39 21.67 -13.47
C ARG A 351 -21.01 21.25 -13.91
N ILE A 352 -20.84 21.08 -15.21
CA ILE A 352 -19.60 20.66 -15.84
C ILE A 352 -19.19 21.75 -16.83
N PRO A 353 -18.09 22.48 -16.59
CA PRO A 353 -17.54 23.45 -17.54
C PRO A 353 -17.17 22.77 -18.86
N ARG A 354 -17.29 23.50 -19.95
CA ARG A 354 -16.95 23.05 -21.31
C ARG A 354 -15.50 23.28 -21.68
#